data_b6288d0ccf7e45e107db20a8e939bdcd
#
_entry.id   b6288d0ccf7e45e107db20a8e939bdcd
#
_cell.length_a   1.000
_cell.length_b   1.000
_cell.length_c   1.000
_cell.angle_alpha   90.00
_cell.angle_beta   90.00
_cell.angle_gamma   90.00
#
_symmetry.space_group_name_H-M   'P 1'
#
loop_
_entity.id
_entity.type
_entity.pdbx_description
1 polymer ?
#
loop_
_entity_poly.entity_id
_entity_poly.type
_entity_poly.pdbx_seq_one_letter_code
_entity_poly.pdbx_strand_id
1 'polypeptide(L)'
;MPSGNRVREERLLFGGVTVVIRVSAEDSGGAMTVLEEVPPIVDTPLHVHSREDELFYIVEGEHIVQRGDEEFRLGPGEAVFCPRGVPHSQRRVEPGAGRELIVFTPGGFERFFRELAEADAAGTLGPDAYARASEKAGLTWL
;
A
#
# COMPACT_ATOMS: atom_id res chain seq x y z
N MET A 1 33.02 -0.89 -0.35
CA MET A 1 31.74 -1.57 -0.35
C MET A 1 30.64 -0.54 -0.51
N PRO A 2 29.89 -0.66 -1.55
CA PRO A 2 28.76 0.21 -1.64
C PRO A 2 27.91 0.01 -0.40
N SER A 3 27.27 1.05 0.03
CA SER A 3 26.26 0.98 1.05
C SER A 3 25.05 0.21 0.52
N GLY A 4 25.31 -0.89 -0.19
CA GLY A 4 24.32 -1.65 -0.94
C GLY A 4 23.23 -2.29 -0.10
N ASN A 5 23.44 -2.34 1.21
CA ASN A 5 22.41 -2.83 2.13
C ASN A 5 21.42 -1.73 2.55
N ARG A 6 21.70 -0.50 2.13
CA ARG A 6 20.77 0.59 2.45
C ARG A 6 19.61 0.57 1.46
N VAL A 7 18.41 0.39 1.96
CA VAL A 7 17.22 0.47 1.13
C VAL A 7 16.98 1.91 0.69
N ARG A 8 16.35 2.05 -0.46
CA ARG A 8 16.02 3.35 -1.02
C ARG A 8 14.90 4.04 -0.23
N GLU A 9 14.72 5.31 -0.50
CA GLU A 9 13.63 6.09 0.04
C GLU A 9 13.06 6.95 -1.09
N GLU A 10 11.97 6.50 -1.68
CA GLU A 10 11.22 7.25 -2.67
C GLU A 10 9.89 7.66 -2.05
N ARG A 11 9.69 8.95 -1.84
CA ARG A 11 8.48 9.48 -1.20
C ARG A 11 7.46 9.89 -2.26
N LEU A 12 6.26 9.38 -2.12
CA LEU A 12 5.13 9.71 -2.97
C LEU A 12 4.04 10.34 -2.10
N LEU A 13 3.48 11.46 -2.57
CA LEU A 13 2.41 12.16 -1.89
C LEU A 13 1.18 12.24 -2.78
N PHE A 14 0.03 11.84 -2.25
CA PHE A 14 -1.25 12.00 -2.92
C PHE A 14 -2.38 12.03 -1.88
N GLY A 15 -3.33 12.94 -2.04
CA GLY A 15 -4.50 13.01 -1.18
C GLY A 15 -4.20 13.11 0.32
N GLY A 16 -3.09 13.73 0.70
CA GLY A 16 -2.65 13.84 2.10
C GLY A 16 -1.99 12.59 2.67
N VAL A 17 -1.77 11.57 1.84
CA VAL A 17 -1.11 10.32 2.22
C VAL A 17 0.35 10.39 1.76
N THR A 18 1.26 9.88 2.59
CA THR A 18 2.65 9.69 2.20
C THR A 18 2.96 8.20 2.14
N VAL A 19 3.45 7.77 0.97
CA VAL A 19 3.94 6.41 0.74
C VAL A 19 5.44 6.50 0.51
N VAL A 20 6.21 5.69 1.24
CA VAL A 20 7.67 5.63 1.10
C VAL A 20 8.04 4.27 0.52
N ILE A 21 8.50 4.23 -0.73
CA ILE A 21 8.93 3.00 -1.37
C ILE A 21 10.33 2.67 -0.87
N ARG A 22 10.49 1.50 -0.27
CA ARG A 22 11.76 0.99 0.25
C ARG A 22 12.43 0.02 -0.73
N VAL A 23 11.63 -0.85 -1.34
CA VAL A 23 12.09 -1.78 -2.37
C VAL A 23 11.06 -1.75 -3.50
N SER A 24 11.50 -1.39 -4.69
CA SER A 24 10.64 -1.41 -5.88
C SER A 24 10.76 -2.73 -6.62
N ALA A 25 9.89 -2.94 -7.62
CA ALA A 25 10.02 -4.06 -8.53
C ALA A 25 11.38 -4.02 -9.25
N GLU A 26 11.82 -2.84 -9.66
CA GLU A 26 13.12 -2.68 -10.31
C GLU A 26 14.27 -3.08 -9.38
N ASP A 27 14.22 -2.69 -8.11
CA ASP A 27 15.26 -3.03 -7.14
C ASP A 27 15.36 -4.54 -6.89
N SER A 28 14.24 -5.24 -6.94
CA SER A 28 14.14 -6.65 -6.56
C SER A 28 14.04 -7.61 -7.74
N GLY A 29 14.19 -7.11 -8.97
CA GLY A 29 14.00 -7.95 -10.15
C GLY A 29 12.59 -8.52 -10.27
N GLY A 30 11.60 -7.77 -9.80
CA GLY A 30 10.20 -8.15 -9.84
C GLY A 30 9.73 -9.01 -8.67
N ALA A 31 10.61 -9.31 -7.70
CA ALA A 31 10.27 -10.24 -6.61
C ALA A 31 9.27 -9.65 -5.61
N MET A 32 9.42 -8.37 -5.31
CA MET A 32 8.60 -7.72 -4.28
C MET A 32 8.55 -6.21 -4.45
N THR A 33 7.56 -5.60 -3.83
CA THR A 33 7.54 -4.18 -3.50
C THR A 33 7.39 -4.08 -1.99
N VAL A 34 8.23 -3.26 -1.36
CA VAL A 34 8.12 -2.95 0.07
C VAL A 34 7.95 -1.47 0.22
N LEU A 35 6.90 -1.06 0.90
CA LEU A 35 6.64 0.35 1.15
C LEU A 35 6.11 0.57 2.56
N GLU A 36 6.16 1.82 2.99
CA GLU A 36 5.54 2.26 4.24
C GLU A 36 4.52 3.33 3.94
N GLU A 37 3.41 3.30 4.65
CA GLU A 37 2.44 4.39 4.69
C GLU A 37 2.60 5.16 6.00
N VAL A 38 2.83 6.49 5.90
CA VAL A 38 3.11 7.36 7.05
C VAL A 38 2.51 8.76 6.82
N PRO A 39 1.35 9.10 7.36
CA PRO A 39 0.39 8.22 8.02
C PRO A 39 -0.27 7.26 7.02
N PRO A 40 -0.80 6.14 7.48
CA PRO A 40 -1.53 5.23 6.60
C PRO A 40 -2.81 5.88 6.07
N ILE A 41 -3.31 5.33 4.97
CA ILE A 41 -4.63 5.68 4.45
C ILE A 41 -5.66 5.44 5.55
N VAL A 42 -6.51 6.42 5.79
CA VAL A 42 -7.44 6.38 6.93
C VAL A 42 -8.40 5.22 6.82
N ASP A 43 -8.91 4.99 5.61
CA ASP A 43 -9.97 4.02 5.39
C ASP A 43 -9.96 3.64 3.90
N THR A 44 -9.65 2.40 3.61
CA THR A 44 -9.72 1.91 2.25
C THR A 44 -11.01 1.12 2.06
N PRO A 45 -11.76 1.38 0.98
CA PRO A 45 -12.88 0.52 0.63
C PRO A 45 -12.42 -0.92 0.37
N LEU A 46 -13.34 -1.85 0.46
CA LEU A 46 -13.07 -3.24 0.15
C LEU A 46 -12.62 -3.37 -1.31
N HIS A 47 -11.52 -4.08 -1.55
CA HIS A 47 -10.92 -4.23 -2.88
C HIS A 47 -10.20 -5.57 -3.01
N VAL A 48 -9.86 -5.90 -4.26
CA VAL A 48 -9.19 -7.16 -4.61
C VAL A 48 -7.98 -6.85 -5.47
N HIS A 49 -6.83 -7.41 -5.10
CA HIS A 49 -5.64 -7.44 -5.95
C HIS A 49 -5.64 -8.74 -6.77
N SER A 50 -5.63 -8.63 -8.09
CA SER A 50 -5.60 -9.80 -8.96
C SER A 50 -4.21 -10.38 -9.18
N ARG A 51 -3.17 -9.59 -8.89
CA ARG A 51 -1.78 -9.95 -9.23
C ARG A 51 -0.87 -10.20 -8.05
N GLU A 52 -1.14 -9.57 -6.90
CA GLU A 52 -0.23 -9.58 -5.76
C GLU A 52 -0.86 -10.17 -4.51
N ASP A 53 -0.03 -10.87 -3.76
CA ASP A 53 -0.28 -11.11 -2.35
C ASP A 53 0.21 -9.88 -1.57
N GLU A 54 -0.40 -9.61 -0.44
CA GLU A 54 -0.09 -8.43 0.35
C GLU A 54 0.04 -8.77 1.84
N LEU A 55 1.14 -8.32 2.45
CA LEU A 55 1.34 -8.42 3.88
C LEU A 55 1.25 -7.03 4.49
N PHE A 56 0.42 -6.88 5.54
CA PHE A 56 0.38 -5.69 6.37
C PHE A 56 1.10 -5.96 7.68
N TYR A 57 2.09 -5.15 8.00
CA TYR A 57 2.82 -5.21 9.27
C TYR A 57 2.71 -3.85 9.95
N ILE A 58 2.20 -3.83 11.18
CA ILE A 58 1.97 -2.58 11.92
C ILE A 58 3.24 -2.21 12.68
N VAL A 59 3.77 -1.02 12.41
CA VAL A 59 4.95 -0.48 13.10
C VAL A 59 4.50 0.39 14.27
N GLU A 60 3.53 1.27 14.02
CA GLU A 60 2.97 2.16 15.04
C GLU A 60 1.46 2.30 14.84
N GLY A 61 0.76 2.52 15.94
CA GLY A 61 -0.68 2.72 15.92
C GLY A 61 -1.46 1.43 15.93
N GLU A 62 -2.75 1.55 15.72
CA GLU A 62 -3.68 0.44 15.73
C GLU A 62 -4.51 0.47 14.45
N HIS A 63 -4.61 -0.69 13.78
CA HIS A 63 -5.31 -0.83 12.52
C HIS A 63 -6.31 -1.97 12.59
N ILE A 64 -7.37 -1.86 11.82
CA ILE A 64 -8.32 -2.95 11.61
C ILE A 64 -8.23 -3.36 10.15
N VAL A 65 -7.91 -4.63 9.91
CA VAL A 65 -7.83 -5.20 8.56
C VAL A 65 -8.95 -6.21 8.40
N GLN A 66 -9.74 -6.02 7.34
CA GLN A 66 -10.74 -7.01 6.94
C GLN A 66 -10.13 -7.86 5.82
N ARG A 67 -10.26 -9.18 5.94
CA ARG A 67 -9.83 -10.15 4.92
C ARG A 67 -10.96 -11.15 4.73
N GLY A 68 -11.64 -11.09 3.58
CA GLY A 68 -12.86 -11.86 3.39
C GLY A 68 -13.90 -11.49 4.47
N ASP A 69 -14.38 -12.47 5.19
CA ASP A 69 -15.34 -12.26 6.29
C ASP A 69 -14.70 -12.07 7.66
N GLU A 70 -13.37 -12.13 7.73
CA GLU A 70 -12.62 -12.01 8.97
C GLU A 70 -12.19 -10.56 9.21
N GLU A 71 -12.16 -10.16 10.49
CA GLU A 71 -11.67 -8.85 10.89
C GLU A 71 -10.59 -9.02 11.94
N PHE A 72 -9.46 -8.33 11.73
CA PHE A 72 -8.29 -8.38 12.61
C PHE A 72 -7.99 -7.00 13.15
N ARG A 73 -7.90 -6.89 14.47
CA ARG A 73 -7.42 -5.68 15.12
C ARG A 73 -5.95 -5.86 15.44
N LEU A 74 -5.10 -5.04 14.83
CA LEU A 74 -3.65 -5.18 14.87
C LEU A 74 -2.99 -3.99 15.54
N GLY A 75 -2.07 -4.28 16.46
CA GLY A 75 -1.19 -3.30 17.05
C GLY A 75 0.26 -3.48 16.59
N PRO A 76 1.20 -2.67 17.13
CA PRO A 76 2.60 -2.74 16.74
C PRO A 76 3.19 -4.14 16.89
N GLY A 77 3.91 -4.57 15.84
CA GLY A 77 4.52 -5.90 15.79
C GLY A 77 3.61 -7.00 15.28
N GLU A 78 2.34 -6.70 15.01
CA GLU A 78 1.39 -7.67 14.48
C GLU A 78 1.22 -7.51 12.98
N ALA A 79 0.85 -8.60 12.31
CA ALA A 79 0.76 -8.63 10.86
C ALA A 79 -0.39 -9.52 10.40
N VAL A 80 -0.91 -9.23 9.20
CA VAL A 80 -1.88 -10.10 8.53
C VAL A 80 -1.50 -10.25 7.06
N PHE A 81 -1.65 -11.45 6.55
CA PHE A 81 -1.40 -11.78 5.15
C PHE A 81 -2.71 -11.84 4.38
N CYS A 82 -2.79 -11.10 3.28
CA CYS A 82 -3.96 -11.07 2.40
C CYS A 82 -3.55 -11.66 1.03
N PRO A 83 -3.99 -12.89 0.73
CA PRO A 83 -3.69 -13.49 -0.57
C PRO A 83 -4.34 -12.74 -1.72
N ARG A 84 -3.71 -12.79 -2.90
CA ARG A 84 -4.34 -12.27 -4.13
C ARG A 84 -5.72 -12.92 -4.34
N GLY A 85 -6.64 -12.16 -4.90
CA GLY A 85 -7.98 -12.64 -5.17
C GLY A 85 -8.91 -12.65 -3.96
N VAL A 86 -8.43 -12.37 -2.77
CA VAL A 86 -9.25 -12.29 -1.56
C VAL A 86 -9.57 -10.82 -1.25
N PRO A 87 -10.84 -10.45 -1.15
CA PRO A 87 -11.22 -9.08 -0.81
C PRO A 87 -10.68 -8.66 0.56
N HIS A 88 -10.14 -7.46 0.63
CA HIS A 88 -9.67 -6.91 1.90
C HIS A 88 -9.80 -5.38 1.94
N SER A 89 -9.71 -4.85 3.14
CA SER A 89 -9.71 -3.42 3.42
C SER A 89 -8.94 -3.15 4.70
N GLN A 90 -8.60 -1.90 4.92
CA GLN A 90 -7.97 -1.50 6.16
C GLN A 90 -8.48 -0.14 6.62
N ARG A 91 -8.48 0.07 7.95
CA ARG A 91 -8.75 1.38 8.53
C ARG A 91 -7.93 1.58 9.79
N ARG A 92 -7.57 2.83 10.05
CA ARG A 92 -6.91 3.20 11.30
C ARG A 92 -7.93 3.39 12.40
N VAL A 93 -7.56 3.00 13.62
CA VAL A 93 -8.40 3.25 14.79
C VAL A 93 -8.32 4.72 15.20
N GLU A 94 -7.11 5.31 15.17
CA GLU A 94 -6.91 6.73 15.47
C GLU A 94 -6.45 7.50 14.23
N PRO A 95 -7.21 8.50 13.77
CA PRO A 95 -6.83 9.32 12.64
C PRO A 95 -5.53 10.10 12.91
N GLY A 96 -4.70 10.25 11.88
CA GLY A 96 -3.50 11.08 11.93
C GLY A 96 -2.27 10.44 12.54
N ALA A 97 -2.39 9.23 13.08
CA ALA A 97 -1.27 8.52 13.71
C ALA A 97 -1.06 7.16 13.06
N GLY A 98 0.18 6.68 13.16
CA GLY A 98 0.51 5.32 12.78
C GLY A 98 1.54 5.22 11.67
N ARG A 99 2.08 4.02 11.54
CA ARG A 99 3.01 3.62 10.49
C ARG A 99 2.76 2.17 10.15
N GLU A 100 2.68 1.87 8.89
CA GLU A 100 2.40 0.54 8.39
C GLU A 100 3.42 0.17 7.32
N LEU A 101 4.00 -1.02 7.44
CA LEU A 101 4.86 -1.60 6.42
C LEU A 101 4.04 -2.56 5.59
N ILE A 102 4.10 -2.40 4.28
CA ILE A 102 3.34 -3.24 3.34
C ILE A 102 4.30 -3.91 2.37
N VAL A 103 4.12 -5.21 2.19
CA VAL A 103 4.89 -6.01 1.24
C VAL A 103 3.95 -6.60 0.21
N PHE A 104 4.23 -6.36 -1.07
CA PHE A 104 3.53 -6.97 -2.20
C PHE A 104 4.44 -7.99 -2.89
N THR A 105 3.92 -9.15 -3.21
CA THR A 105 4.62 -10.17 -4.00
C THR A 105 3.70 -10.73 -5.08
N PRO A 106 4.14 -10.75 -6.36
CA PRO A 106 5.35 -10.13 -6.91
C PRO A 106 5.36 -8.62 -6.79
N GLY A 107 6.46 -7.98 -7.16
CA GLY A 107 6.58 -6.53 -7.16
C GLY A 107 5.84 -5.89 -8.33
N GLY A 108 5.57 -4.59 -8.19
CA GLY A 108 4.98 -3.77 -9.25
C GLY A 108 3.83 -2.88 -8.83
N PHE A 109 3.20 -3.16 -7.69
CA PHE A 109 2.03 -2.37 -7.27
C PHE A 109 2.38 -0.91 -6.95
N GLU A 110 3.63 -0.58 -6.71
CA GLU A 110 4.08 0.81 -6.51
C GLU A 110 3.71 1.72 -7.68
N ARG A 111 3.50 1.16 -8.86
CA ARG A 111 3.06 1.94 -10.04
C ARG A 111 1.71 2.62 -9.82
N PHE A 112 0.82 1.97 -9.07
CA PHE A 112 -0.46 2.54 -8.68
C PHE A 112 -0.24 3.83 -7.90
N PHE A 113 0.61 3.78 -6.89
CA PHE A 113 0.89 4.94 -6.04
C PHE A 113 1.65 6.03 -6.79
N ARG A 114 2.60 5.67 -7.66
CA ARG A 114 3.32 6.63 -8.49
C ARG A 114 2.38 7.38 -9.41
N GLU A 115 1.42 6.69 -9.99
CA GLU A 115 0.43 7.30 -10.89
C GLU A 115 -0.49 8.27 -10.14
N LEU A 116 -0.93 7.90 -8.94
CA LEU A 116 -1.72 8.79 -8.11
C LEU A 116 -0.93 10.04 -7.67
N ALA A 117 0.34 9.87 -7.33
CA ALA A 117 1.20 10.99 -6.96
C ALA A 117 1.42 11.95 -8.13
N GLU A 118 1.59 11.44 -9.35
CA GLU A 118 1.70 12.26 -10.56
C GLU A 118 0.41 13.05 -10.80
N ALA A 119 -0.73 12.40 -10.64
CA ALA A 119 -2.03 13.05 -10.81
C ALA A 119 -2.24 14.14 -9.77
N ASP A 120 -1.86 13.90 -8.52
CA ASP A 120 -1.97 14.90 -7.46
C ASP A 120 -1.08 16.12 -7.75
N ALA A 121 0.16 15.90 -8.14
CA ALA A 121 1.09 16.97 -8.49
C ALA A 121 0.59 17.78 -9.70
N ALA A 122 -0.11 17.16 -10.62
CA ALA A 122 -0.70 17.82 -11.80
C ALA A 122 -2.06 18.46 -11.52
N GLY A 123 -2.60 18.30 -10.31
CA GLY A 123 -3.92 18.83 -9.96
C GLY A 123 -5.08 18.05 -10.57
N THR A 124 -4.85 16.80 -10.99
CA THR A 124 -5.85 15.95 -11.66
C THR A 124 -6.24 14.71 -10.85
N LEU A 125 -5.89 14.67 -9.57
CA LEU A 125 -6.30 13.57 -8.71
C LEU A 125 -7.82 13.60 -8.51
N GLY A 126 -8.46 12.47 -8.81
CA GLY A 126 -9.90 12.34 -8.69
C GLY A 126 -10.35 10.96 -9.16
N PRO A 127 -11.68 10.74 -9.29
CA PRO A 127 -12.23 9.44 -9.62
C PRO A 127 -11.65 8.81 -10.89
N ASP A 128 -11.42 9.61 -11.94
CA ASP A 128 -10.88 9.12 -13.21
C ASP A 128 -9.42 8.66 -13.07
N ALA A 129 -8.61 9.39 -12.29
CA ALA A 129 -7.23 9.01 -12.03
C ALA A 129 -7.16 7.69 -11.25
N TYR A 130 -7.98 7.55 -10.23
CA TYR A 130 -8.09 6.29 -9.46
C TYR A 130 -8.55 5.14 -10.34
N ALA A 131 -9.54 5.35 -11.19
CA ALA A 131 -10.04 4.31 -12.10
C ALA A 131 -8.96 3.82 -13.06
N ARG A 132 -8.22 4.75 -13.68
CA ARG A 132 -7.12 4.39 -14.59
C ARG A 132 -5.99 3.67 -13.89
N ALA A 133 -5.55 4.18 -12.74
CA ALA A 133 -4.48 3.55 -11.97
C ALA A 133 -4.87 2.15 -11.49
N SER A 134 -6.11 1.99 -11.06
CA SER A 134 -6.64 0.71 -10.59
C SER A 134 -6.70 -0.32 -11.72
N GLU A 135 -7.20 0.07 -12.89
CA GLU A 135 -7.27 -0.82 -14.05
C GLU A 135 -5.89 -1.34 -14.44
N LYS A 136 -4.92 -0.44 -14.53
CA LYS A 136 -3.54 -0.81 -14.88
C LYS A 136 -2.90 -1.72 -13.85
N ALA A 137 -3.24 -1.54 -12.59
CA ALA A 137 -2.67 -2.30 -11.48
C ALA A 137 -3.36 -3.64 -11.20
N GLY A 138 -4.48 -3.91 -11.87
CA GLY A 138 -5.28 -5.11 -11.60
C GLY A 138 -6.02 -5.05 -10.28
N LEU A 139 -6.38 -3.85 -9.83
CA LEU A 139 -7.11 -3.59 -8.59
C LEU A 139 -8.59 -3.36 -8.91
N THR A 140 -9.44 -4.08 -8.20
CA THR A 140 -10.90 -3.95 -8.33
C THR A 140 -11.50 -3.49 -7.01
N TRP A 141 -12.28 -2.42 -7.05
CA TRP A 141 -13.02 -1.92 -5.91
C TRP A 141 -14.40 -2.58 -5.85
N LEU A 142 -14.82 -2.98 -4.68
CA LEU A 142 -16.09 -3.66 -4.46
C LEU A 142 -17.15 -2.75 -3.80
#